data_b5339d7540ba8b6da951d3700f5e24d8
#
_entry.id   b5339d7540ba8b6da951d3700f5e24d8
#
_cell.length_a   1.000
_cell.length_b   1.000
_cell.length_c   1.000
_cell.angle_alpha   90.00
_cell.angle_beta   90.00
_cell.angle_gamma   90.00
#
_symmetry.space_group_name_H-M   'P 1'
#
loop_
_entity.id
_entity.type
_entity.pdbx_description
1 polymer ?
#
loop_
_entity_poly.entity_id
_entity_poly.type
_entity_poly.pdbx_seq_one_letter_code
_entity_poly.pdbx_strand_id
1 'polypeptide(L)'
;TEEAGKLFVSGHDRLNAKPTTQQEHGAVLLTGDDVVTFFRYFTAHTNASNQYMGVAKARIGEKMTGEEADPLTIRLVPAMEGSTRKEPYDSDGNPVTERLLFEDGICRNFWGSTQHAYYMKMENTTSMNNAIVSGGTMTEAELRKIPHLEITEFSCFDMDPVSGTFGGEIRLGYESDGKTRQAVTSGSLSGNYGKVLKNMKFSKETRQINNFIVP
;
A
#
# COMPACT_ATOMS: atom_id res chain seq x y z
N THR A 1 -23.65 -7.13 13.26
CA THR A 1 -23.15 -6.47 12.04
C THR A 1 -22.22 -7.41 11.27
N GLU A 2 -22.05 -7.23 9.99
CA GLU A 2 -21.16 -8.03 9.13
C GLU A 2 -19.72 -8.04 9.66
N GLU A 3 -19.22 -6.88 10.08
CA GLU A 3 -17.86 -6.74 10.65
C GLU A 3 -17.66 -7.58 11.92
N ALA A 4 -18.67 -7.63 12.82
CA ALA A 4 -18.60 -8.50 13.99
C ALA A 4 -18.52 -9.98 13.58
N GLY A 5 -19.24 -10.39 12.53
CA GLY A 5 -19.17 -11.74 11.99
C GLY A 5 -17.76 -12.08 11.48
N LYS A 6 -17.11 -11.18 10.75
CA LYS A 6 -15.72 -11.35 10.27
C LYS A 6 -14.74 -11.53 11.43
N LEU A 7 -14.89 -10.74 12.51
CA LEU A 7 -14.04 -10.85 13.70
C LEU A 7 -14.17 -12.21 14.41
N PHE A 8 -15.40 -12.75 14.51
CA PHE A 8 -15.61 -14.08 15.08
C PHE A 8 -14.97 -15.18 14.22
N VAL A 9 -15.10 -15.10 12.89
CA VAL A 9 -14.46 -16.05 11.96
C VAL A 9 -12.95 -15.98 12.12
N SER A 10 -12.36 -14.78 12.11
CA SER A 10 -10.91 -14.59 12.30
C SER A 10 -10.43 -15.16 13.64
N GLY A 11 -11.19 -14.94 14.72
CA GLY A 11 -10.88 -15.51 16.04
C GLY A 11 -10.90 -17.04 16.06
N HIS A 12 -11.92 -17.64 15.43
CA HIS A 12 -12.04 -19.09 15.30
C HIS A 12 -10.89 -19.68 14.44
N ASP A 13 -10.61 -19.06 13.29
CA ASP A 13 -9.56 -19.50 12.39
C ASP A 13 -8.19 -19.44 13.07
N ARG A 14 -7.94 -18.39 13.86
CA ARG A 14 -6.71 -18.23 14.63
C ARG A 14 -6.50 -19.34 15.66
N LEU A 15 -7.57 -19.76 16.36
CA LEU A 15 -7.51 -20.87 17.33
C LEU A 15 -7.20 -22.22 16.66
N ASN A 16 -7.57 -22.39 15.40
CA ASN A 16 -7.40 -23.63 14.63
C ASN A 16 -6.27 -23.54 13.59
N ALA A 17 -5.53 -22.43 13.56
CA ALA A 17 -4.45 -22.21 12.61
C ALA A 17 -3.28 -23.16 12.86
N LYS A 18 -2.68 -23.63 11.76
CA LYS A 18 -1.44 -24.40 11.78
C LYS A 18 -0.24 -23.47 11.66
N PRO A 19 0.98 -23.91 12.06
CA PRO A 19 2.17 -23.15 11.73
C PRO A 19 2.30 -22.94 10.21
N THR A 20 2.71 -21.75 9.80
CA THR A 20 2.99 -21.44 8.40
C THR A 20 4.09 -22.36 7.86
N THR A 21 3.89 -22.96 6.70
CA THR A 21 4.92 -23.78 6.07
C THR A 21 6.01 -22.87 5.48
N GLN A 22 7.26 -23.30 5.59
CA GLN A 22 8.34 -22.61 4.88
C GLN A 22 8.17 -22.87 3.39
N GLN A 23 7.73 -21.86 2.68
CA GLN A 23 7.70 -21.90 1.22
C GLN A 23 8.75 -20.95 0.67
N GLU A 24 9.67 -21.48 -0.10
CA GLU A 24 10.42 -20.68 -1.03
C GLU A 24 9.46 -20.32 -2.18
N HIS A 25 8.75 -19.19 -1.99
CA HIS A 25 8.18 -18.36 -3.04
C HIS A 25 7.01 -18.91 -3.87
N GLY A 26 5.84 -18.85 -3.26
CA GLY A 26 4.60 -18.63 -4.01
C GLY A 26 4.28 -17.12 -4.08
N ALA A 27 3.16 -16.77 -4.68
CA ALA A 27 2.61 -15.43 -4.56
C ALA A 27 2.21 -15.17 -3.10
N VAL A 28 2.41 -13.93 -2.64
CA VAL A 28 1.89 -13.45 -1.36
C VAL A 28 0.76 -12.48 -1.64
N LEU A 29 -0.39 -12.73 -1.07
CA LEU A 29 -1.57 -11.86 -1.15
C LEU A 29 -1.72 -11.12 0.19
N LEU A 30 -1.69 -9.81 0.16
CA LEU A 30 -1.91 -8.97 1.33
C LEU A 30 -3.34 -8.43 1.31
N THR A 31 -4.11 -8.79 2.31
CA THR A 31 -5.53 -8.37 2.43
C THR A 31 -5.84 -7.69 3.75
N GLY A 32 -4.87 -7.60 4.66
CA GLY A 32 -4.97 -6.86 5.92
C GLY A 32 -4.79 -5.35 5.76
N ASP A 33 -5.01 -4.61 6.84
CA ASP A 33 -4.89 -3.14 6.84
C ASP A 33 -3.45 -2.67 6.61
N ASP A 34 -2.47 -3.52 6.88
CA ASP A 34 -1.05 -3.25 6.66
C ASP A 34 -0.69 -3.04 5.18
N VAL A 35 -1.57 -3.41 4.24
CA VAL A 35 -1.40 -3.12 2.80
C VAL A 35 -1.16 -1.64 2.52
N VAL A 36 -1.75 -0.75 3.31
CA VAL A 36 -1.55 0.71 3.20
C VAL A 36 -0.07 1.08 3.32
N THR A 37 0.69 0.36 4.15
CA THR A 37 2.12 0.61 4.37
C THR A 37 2.92 0.47 3.07
N PHE A 38 2.55 -0.46 2.19
CA PHE A 38 3.19 -0.62 0.88
C PHE A 38 2.94 0.59 -0.04
N PHE A 39 1.76 1.19 0.00
CA PHE A 39 1.48 2.38 -0.81
C PHE A 39 2.10 3.65 -0.22
N ARG A 40 2.39 3.68 1.07
CA ARG A 40 3.17 4.77 1.69
C ARG A 40 4.60 4.87 1.14
N TYR A 41 5.17 3.80 0.62
CA TYR A 41 6.44 3.84 -0.09
C TYR A 41 6.42 4.85 -1.25
N PHE A 42 5.38 4.83 -2.07
CA PHE A 42 5.23 5.77 -3.19
C PHE A 42 5.04 7.20 -2.72
N THR A 43 4.20 7.41 -1.71
CA THR A 43 3.98 8.76 -1.16
C THR A 43 5.24 9.31 -0.48
N ALA A 44 6.05 8.47 0.17
CA ALA A 44 7.33 8.86 0.73
C ALA A 44 8.33 9.27 -0.35
N HIS A 45 8.40 8.52 -1.45
CA HIS A 45 9.31 8.84 -2.54
C HIS A 45 8.89 10.03 -3.41
N THR A 46 7.65 10.50 -3.29
CA THR A 46 7.16 11.74 -3.91
C THR A 46 7.09 12.91 -2.93
N ASN A 47 7.45 12.71 -1.66
CA ASN A 47 7.50 13.78 -0.67
C ASN A 47 8.68 14.72 -0.95
N ALA A 48 8.43 16.03 -1.03
CA ALA A 48 9.42 17.04 -1.36
C ALA A 48 10.58 17.11 -0.35
N SER A 49 10.32 16.81 0.94
CA SER A 49 11.39 16.74 1.94
C SER A 49 12.36 15.59 1.62
N ASN A 50 11.84 14.39 1.31
CA ASN A 50 12.67 13.24 0.97
C ASN A 50 13.42 13.44 -0.36
N GLN A 51 12.80 14.16 -1.31
CA GLN A 51 13.45 14.56 -2.55
C GLN A 51 14.60 15.52 -2.28
N TYR A 52 14.36 16.56 -1.45
CA TYR A 52 15.39 17.54 -1.08
C TYR A 52 16.57 16.91 -0.34
N MET A 53 16.29 15.95 0.56
CA MET A 53 17.33 15.20 1.28
C MET A 53 18.09 14.20 0.39
N GLY A 54 17.67 13.97 -0.85
CA GLY A 54 18.32 13.04 -1.77
C GLY A 54 18.08 11.57 -1.46
N VAL A 55 17.11 11.24 -0.59
CA VAL A 55 16.79 9.85 -0.21
C VAL A 55 15.66 9.26 -1.04
N ALA A 56 14.90 10.08 -1.75
CA ALA A 56 13.81 9.64 -2.60
C ALA A 56 14.28 9.11 -3.96
N LYS A 57 13.59 8.11 -4.48
CA LYS A 57 13.89 7.44 -5.76
C LYS A 57 13.01 7.91 -6.92
N ALA A 58 11.78 8.40 -6.64
CA ALA A 58 10.89 8.86 -7.69
C ALA A 58 11.49 10.05 -8.45
N ARG A 59 11.33 10.05 -9.77
CA ARG A 59 11.70 11.16 -10.64
C ARG A 59 10.52 11.47 -11.57
N ILE A 60 10.22 12.74 -11.74
CA ILE A 60 9.12 13.17 -12.61
C ILE A 60 9.36 12.66 -14.03
N GLY A 61 8.34 12.01 -14.59
CA GLY A 61 8.38 11.40 -15.92
C GLY A 61 8.96 9.97 -15.95
N GLU A 62 9.53 9.46 -14.85
CA GLU A 62 10.09 8.12 -14.80
C GLU A 62 9.12 7.13 -14.15
N LYS A 63 9.14 5.90 -14.67
CA LYS A 63 8.35 4.79 -14.13
C LYS A 63 9.04 4.20 -12.89
N MET A 64 8.28 4.07 -11.81
CA MET A 64 8.77 3.52 -10.55
C MET A 64 8.41 2.04 -10.38
N THR A 65 7.38 1.56 -11.06
CA THR A 65 6.99 0.15 -11.10
C THR A 65 7.72 -0.59 -12.22
N GLY A 66 7.88 -1.94 -12.08
CA GLY A 66 8.46 -2.77 -13.13
C GLY A 66 7.54 -2.93 -14.35
N GLU A 67 8.09 -3.48 -15.43
CA GLU A 67 7.35 -3.69 -16.68
C GLU A 67 6.24 -4.74 -16.55
N GLU A 68 6.43 -5.73 -15.69
CA GLU A 68 5.45 -6.79 -15.44
C GLU A 68 4.43 -6.44 -14.35
N ALA A 69 4.61 -5.29 -13.68
CA ALA A 69 3.68 -4.81 -12.66
C ALA A 69 2.39 -4.28 -13.29
N ASP A 70 1.30 -4.38 -12.55
CA ASP A 70 0.06 -3.71 -12.94
C ASP A 70 0.27 -2.18 -12.99
N PRO A 71 -0.49 -1.47 -13.83
CA PRO A 71 -0.50 -0.02 -13.84
C PRO A 71 -0.91 0.50 -12.45
N LEU A 72 -0.20 1.50 -11.96
CA LEU A 72 -0.44 2.10 -10.65
C LEU A 72 -0.75 3.57 -10.80
N THR A 73 -1.92 3.98 -10.33
CA THR A 73 -2.29 5.39 -10.24
C THR A 73 -2.50 5.76 -8.78
N ILE A 74 -1.85 6.82 -8.32
CA ILE A 74 -1.98 7.37 -6.97
C ILE A 74 -2.34 8.84 -7.05
N ARG A 75 -3.45 9.18 -6.41
CA ARG A 75 -3.99 10.54 -6.37
C ARG A 75 -4.20 10.96 -4.92
N LEU A 76 -3.68 12.13 -4.55
CA LEU A 76 -4.04 12.79 -3.29
C LEU A 76 -5.33 13.56 -3.48
N VAL A 77 -6.22 13.48 -2.49
CA VAL A 77 -7.49 14.23 -2.50
C VAL A 77 -7.71 14.96 -1.17
N PRO A 78 -8.28 16.19 -1.21
CA PRO A 78 -8.45 17.00 0.01
C PRO A 78 -9.43 16.40 1.00
N ALA A 79 -10.48 15.73 0.53
CA ALA A 79 -11.49 15.10 1.35
C ALA A 79 -11.94 13.77 0.74
N MET A 80 -12.35 12.85 1.60
CA MET A 80 -12.88 11.55 1.22
C MET A 80 -13.96 11.16 2.22
N GLU A 81 -15.07 10.57 1.75
CA GLU A 81 -16.12 10.09 2.62
C GLU A 81 -15.56 9.06 3.61
N GLY A 82 -16.02 9.10 4.87
CA GLY A 82 -15.53 8.21 5.93
C GLY A 82 -14.13 8.54 6.47
N SER A 83 -13.36 9.42 5.84
CA SER A 83 -12.06 9.86 6.36
C SER A 83 -12.23 10.99 7.38
N THR A 84 -11.38 10.97 8.42
CA THR A 84 -11.26 12.07 9.40
C THR A 84 -10.34 13.19 8.91
N ARG A 85 -9.57 12.98 7.83
CA ARG A 85 -8.66 13.94 7.22
C ARG A 85 -9.42 14.80 6.21
N LYS A 86 -9.82 16.01 6.65
CA LYS A 86 -10.64 16.93 5.85
C LYS A 86 -10.18 18.38 6.00
N GLU A 87 -8.95 18.60 6.36
CA GLU A 87 -8.38 19.92 6.55
C GLU A 87 -8.38 20.67 5.21
N PRO A 88 -9.09 21.82 5.09
CA PRO A 88 -9.12 22.58 3.84
C PRO A 88 -7.82 23.33 3.55
N TYR A 89 -7.02 23.57 4.59
CA TYR A 89 -5.72 24.21 4.52
C TYR A 89 -4.68 23.37 5.26
N ASP A 90 -3.45 23.41 4.79
CA ASP A 90 -2.31 22.81 5.47
C ASP A 90 -1.79 23.70 6.61
N SER A 91 -0.75 23.23 7.32
CA SER A 91 -0.13 23.99 8.42
C SER A 91 0.53 25.29 7.98
N ASP A 92 0.82 25.45 6.70
CA ASP A 92 1.45 26.65 6.11
C ASP A 92 0.38 27.63 5.56
N GLY A 93 -0.92 27.29 5.67
CA GLY A 93 -2.05 28.08 5.20
C GLY A 93 -2.37 27.92 3.71
N ASN A 94 -1.78 26.97 3.02
CA ASN A 94 -2.12 26.70 1.63
C ASN A 94 -3.38 25.81 1.52
N PRO A 95 -4.24 26.05 0.52
CA PRO A 95 -5.37 25.15 0.26
C PRO A 95 -4.86 23.75 -0.04
N VAL A 96 -5.45 22.73 0.62
CA VAL A 96 -5.19 21.34 0.26
C VAL A 96 -5.95 21.03 -1.03
N THR A 97 -5.22 20.66 -2.06
CA THR A 97 -5.74 20.42 -3.40
C THR A 97 -5.50 19.00 -3.86
N GLU A 98 -6.30 18.56 -4.84
CA GLU A 98 -6.06 17.28 -5.50
C GLU A 98 -4.70 17.28 -6.22
N ARG A 99 -3.98 16.15 -6.15
CA ARG A 99 -2.70 15.99 -6.83
C ARG A 99 -2.49 14.56 -7.32
N LEU A 100 -2.27 14.42 -8.61
CA LEU A 100 -1.89 13.16 -9.22
C LEU A 100 -0.39 12.91 -8.97
N LEU A 101 -0.05 11.90 -8.16
CA LEU A 101 1.34 11.55 -7.87
C LEU A 101 1.91 10.57 -8.89
N PHE A 102 1.13 9.53 -9.20
CA PHE A 102 1.50 8.51 -10.18
C PHE A 102 0.35 8.25 -11.15
N GLU A 103 0.69 8.01 -12.39
CA GLU A 103 -0.19 7.54 -13.44
C GLU A 103 0.52 6.43 -14.19
N ASP A 104 -0.06 5.24 -14.27
CA ASP A 104 0.53 4.04 -14.86
C ASP A 104 1.94 3.71 -14.35
N GLY A 105 2.17 3.97 -13.05
CA GLY A 105 3.46 3.79 -12.40
C GLY A 105 4.48 4.89 -12.68
N ILE A 106 4.15 5.88 -13.51
CA ILE A 106 5.01 7.03 -13.85
C ILE A 106 4.78 8.15 -12.85
N CYS A 107 5.85 8.65 -12.24
CA CYS A 107 5.77 9.80 -11.32
C CYS A 107 5.38 11.06 -12.09
N ARG A 108 4.30 11.72 -11.65
CA ARG A 108 3.77 12.94 -12.26
C ARG A 108 4.05 14.18 -11.43
N ASN A 109 3.96 14.08 -10.11
CA ASN A 109 4.16 15.22 -9.22
C ASN A 109 4.78 14.81 -7.90
N PHE A 110 5.32 15.80 -7.20
CA PHE A 110 5.69 15.75 -5.79
C PHE A 110 4.65 16.48 -4.95
N TRP A 111 4.68 16.23 -3.64
CA TRP A 111 3.86 16.89 -2.62
C TRP A 111 4.71 17.22 -1.40
N GLY A 112 4.31 18.18 -0.57
CA GLY A 112 5.02 18.51 0.65
C GLY A 112 4.73 19.91 1.17
N SER A 113 5.50 20.36 2.15
CA SER A 113 5.38 21.69 2.75
C SER A 113 5.84 22.79 1.81
N THR A 114 5.37 24.01 2.05
CA THR A 114 5.80 25.24 1.34
C THR A 114 7.32 25.39 1.34
N GLN A 115 7.96 25.13 2.47
CA GLN A 115 9.42 25.23 2.60
C GLN A 115 10.14 24.33 1.60
N HIS A 116 9.78 23.04 1.54
CA HIS A 116 10.46 22.12 0.64
C HIS A 116 10.03 22.32 -0.82
N ALA A 117 8.79 22.76 -1.05
CA ALA A 117 8.34 23.16 -2.40
C ALA A 117 9.21 24.32 -2.92
N TYR A 118 9.47 25.32 -2.08
CA TYR A 118 10.37 26.43 -2.42
C TYR A 118 11.79 25.95 -2.75
N TYR A 119 12.37 25.09 -1.91
CA TYR A 119 13.73 24.57 -2.14
C TYR A 119 13.80 23.72 -3.42
N MET A 120 12.75 22.98 -3.73
CA MET A 120 12.65 22.14 -4.93
C MET A 120 12.19 22.91 -6.17
N LYS A 121 11.92 24.22 -6.05
CA LYS A 121 11.38 25.08 -7.13
C LYS A 121 10.08 24.54 -7.74
N MET A 122 9.23 23.99 -6.89
CA MET A 122 7.91 23.54 -7.28
C MET A 122 6.96 24.74 -7.41
N GLU A 123 6.15 24.77 -8.48
CA GLU A 123 5.17 25.86 -8.68
C GLU A 123 4.06 25.83 -7.63
N ASN A 124 3.64 24.61 -7.24
CA ASN A 124 2.55 24.37 -6.29
C ASN A 124 2.93 23.27 -5.32
N THR A 125 2.32 23.30 -4.16
CA THR A 125 2.40 22.23 -3.16
C THR A 125 1.01 21.90 -2.61
N THR A 126 0.91 20.77 -1.91
CA THR A 126 -0.25 20.36 -1.13
C THR A 126 0.20 19.40 -0.03
N SER A 127 -0.54 19.33 1.06
CA SER A 127 -0.36 18.28 2.05
C SER A 127 -1.16 17.04 1.70
N MET A 128 -0.80 15.91 2.30
CA MET A 128 -1.50 14.65 2.11
C MET A 128 -2.59 14.49 3.18
N ASN A 129 -3.85 14.73 2.82
CA ASN A 129 -4.99 14.34 3.63
C ASN A 129 -5.37 12.89 3.36
N ASN A 130 -5.72 12.60 2.12
CA ASN A 130 -6.17 11.28 1.72
C ASN A 130 -5.49 10.85 0.42
N ALA A 131 -5.41 9.55 0.19
CA ALA A 131 -4.86 8.98 -1.03
C ALA A 131 -5.80 7.93 -1.64
N ILE A 132 -5.96 7.97 -2.95
CA ILE A 132 -6.69 6.99 -3.73
C ILE A 132 -5.68 6.26 -4.60
N VAL A 133 -5.61 4.95 -4.44
CA VAL A 133 -4.77 4.04 -5.23
C VAL A 133 -5.66 3.19 -6.12
N SER A 134 -5.29 3.05 -7.37
CA SER A 134 -5.98 2.22 -8.35
C SER A 134 -5.00 1.66 -9.38
N GLY A 135 -5.43 0.71 -10.19
CA GLY A 135 -4.64 0.19 -11.30
C GLY A 135 -4.66 -1.33 -11.46
N GLY A 136 -5.43 -2.05 -10.67
CA GLY A 136 -5.54 -3.51 -10.78
C GLY A 136 -6.11 -3.97 -12.12
N THR A 137 -5.59 -5.09 -12.63
CA THR A 137 -6.02 -5.72 -13.88
C THR A 137 -6.82 -7.00 -13.67
N MET A 138 -6.74 -7.61 -12.48
CA MET A 138 -7.43 -8.83 -12.10
C MET A 138 -8.45 -8.55 -11.00
N THR A 139 -9.52 -9.34 -10.95
CA THR A 139 -10.43 -9.34 -9.80
C THR A 139 -9.78 -10.03 -8.61
N GLU A 140 -10.23 -9.71 -7.40
CA GLU A 140 -9.78 -10.40 -6.19
C GLU A 140 -10.02 -11.93 -6.30
N ALA A 141 -11.16 -12.33 -6.88
CA ALA A 141 -11.48 -13.72 -7.12
C ALA A 141 -10.52 -14.41 -8.10
N GLU A 142 -9.98 -13.68 -9.09
CA GLU A 142 -8.97 -14.21 -10.02
C GLU A 142 -7.61 -14.34 -9.34
N LEU A 143 -7.19 -13.36 -8.54
CA LEU A 143 -5.96 -13.42 -7.76
C LEU A 143 -5.94 -14.61 -6.80
N ARG A 144 -7.08 -14.92 -6.16
CA ARG A 144 -7.21 -16.04 -5.23
C ARG A 144 -7.16 -17.42 -5.88
N LYS A 145 -7.25 -17.53 -7.21
CA LYS A 145 -7.08 -18.81 -7.92
C LYS A 145 -5.62 -19.22 -8.09
N ILE A 146 -4.70 -18.30 -7.94
CA ILE A 146 -3.26 -18.58 -7.98
C ILE A 146 -2.86 -19.17 -6.62
N PRO A 147 -2.05 -20.23 -6.53
CA PRO A 147 -1.51 -20.69 -5.26
C PRO A 147 -0.77 -19.56 -4.54
N HIS A 148 -1.11 -19.30 -3.28
CA HIS A 148 -0.60 -18.14 -2.54
C HIS A 148 -0.61 -18.35 -1.03
N LEU A 149 0.20 -17.54 -0.35
CA LEU A 149 0.05 -17.25 1.07
C LEU A 149 -0.69 -15.92 1.21
N GLU A 150 -1.93 -15.96 1.68
CA GLU A 150 -2.67 -14.76 2.06
C GLU A 150 -2.30 -14.35 3.48
N ILE A 151 -1.96 -13.09 3.70
CA ILE A 151 -1.72 -12.54 5.04
C ILE A 151 -2.79 -11.48 5.30
N THR A 152 -3.60 -11.75 6.32
CA THR A 152 -4.70 -10.88 6.74
C THR A 152 -4.33 -10.05 7.96
N GLU A 153 -3.38 -10.50 8.77
CA GLU A 153 -2.98 -9.81 9.98
C GLU A 153 -1.53 -10.12 10.36
N PHE A 154 -0.78 -9.08 10.64
CA PHE A 154 0.51 -9.16 11.28
C PHE A 154 0.38 -8.81 12.77
N SER A 155 1.22 -9.39 13.64
CA SER A 155 1.35 -8.93 15.03
C SER A 155 2.19 -7.65 15.12
N CYS A 156 3.16 -7.53 14.24
CA CYS A 156 3.97 -6.34 14.03
C CYS A 156 4.42 -6.36 12.57
N PHE A 157 4.14 -5.28 11.84
CA PHE A 157 4.61 -5.08 10.47
C PHE A 157 5.24 -3.71 10.36
N ASP A 158 6.45 -3.67 9.86
CA ASP A 158 7.17 -2.43 9.61
C ASP A 158 7.80 -2.42 8.22
N MET A 159 7.86 -1.24 7.64
CA MET A 159 8.56 -0.99 6.38
C MET A 159 9.27 0.36 6.45
N ASP A 160 10.56 0.35 6.23
CA ASP A 160 11.31 1.58 6.00
C ASP A 160 10.89 2.16 4.63
N PRO A 161 10.18 3.29 4.62
CA PRO A 161 9.65 3.85 3.38
C PRO A 161 10.72 4.38 2.42
N VAL A 162 11.96 4.51 2.87
CA VAL A 162 13.09 4.99 2.05
C VAL A 162 13.84 3.82 1.41
N SER A 163 14.30 2.87 2.21
CA SER A 163 15.03 1.69 1.71
C SER A 163 14.09 0.69 1.03
N GLY A 164 12.83 0.63 1.48
CA GLY A 164 11.84 -0.36 1.06
C GLY A 164 12.02 -1.72 1.73
N THR A 165 12.90 -1.84 2.72
CA THR A 165 13.02 -3.07 3.51
C THR A 165 11.81 -3.21 4.41
N PHE A 166 11.18 -4.36 4.40
CA PHE A 166 10.01 -4.65 5.24
C PHE A 166 10.13 -5.99 5.94
N GLY A 167 9.42 -6.12 7.05
CA GLY A 167 9.28 -7.35 7.80
C GLY A 167 8.08 -7.35 8.72
N GLY A 168 7.50 -8.51 8.95
CA GLY A 168 6.39 -8.68 9.86
C GLY A 168 6.18 -10.12 10.29
N GLU A 169 5.72 -10.31 11.51
CA GLU A 169 5.34 -11.61 12.05
C GLU A 169 3.88 -11.91 11.71
N ILE A 170 3.64 -13.07 11.12
CA ILE A 170 2.31 -13.48 10.67
C ILE A 170 1.47 -13.91 11.86
N ARG A 171 0.41 -13.16 12.13
CA ARG A 171 -0.55 -13.47 13.19
C ARG A 171 -1.72 -14.31 12.68
N LEU A 172 -2.20 -14.00 11.49
CA LEU A 172 -3.19 -14.78 10.77
C LEU A 172 -2.95 -14.66 9.28
N GLY A 173 -2.89 -15.81 8.64
CA GLY A 173 -2.82 -15.94 7.21
C GLY A 173 -3.54 -17.20 6.74
N TYR A 174 -3.47 -17.45 5.45
CA TYR A 174 -4.06 -18.63 4.84
C TYR A 174 -3.17 -19.12 3.71
N GLU A 175 -2.78 -20.37 3.77
CA GLU A 175 -2.16 -21.05 2.64
C GLU A 175 -3.25 -21.56 1.72
N SER A 176 -3.12 -21.29 0.43
CA SER A 176 -4.08 -21.71 -0.59
C SER A 176 -3.39 -22.28 -1.82
N ASP A 177 -3.93 -23.39 -2.32
CA ASP A 177 -3.57 -23.98 -3.62
C ASP A 177 -4.43 -23.44 -4.78
N GLY A 178 -5.24 -22.42 -4.51
CA GLY A 178 -6.23 -21.85 -5.43
C GLY A 178 -7.61 -22.54 -5.39
N LYS A 179 -7.76 -23.61 -4.62
CA LYS A 179 -9.03 -24.36 -4.44
C LYS A 179 -9.39 -24.54 -2.98
N THR A 180 -8.43 -24.88 -2.18
CA THR A 180 -8.57 -25.11 -0.74
C THR A 180 -7.81 -24.02 0.02
N ARG A 181 -8.23 -23.73 1.24
CA ARG A 181 -7.67 -22.70 2.10
C ARG A 181 -7.46 -23.25 3.51
N GLN A 182 -6.26 -23.12 4.04
CA GLN A 182 -5.89 -23.54 5.40
C GLN A 182 -5.42 -22.34 6.20
N ALA A 183 -6.07 -22.06 7.32
CA ALA A 183 -5.61 -21.03 8.26
C ALA A 183 -4.22 -21.37 8.82
N VAL A 184 -3.32 -20.37 8.81
CA VAL A 184 -1.96 -20.48 9.32
C VAL A 184 -1.60 -19.30 10.21
N THR A 185 -0.67 -19.54 11.12
CA THR A 185 -0.12 -18.53 12.04
C THR A 185 1.35 -18.81 12.28
N SER A 186 2.05 -17.87 12.91
CA SER A 186 3.49 -17.93 13.14
C SER A 186 4.31 -17.81 11.84
N GLY A 187 5.61 -17.66 11.98
CA GLY A 187 6.49 -17.32 10.87
C GLY A 187 6.52 -15.83 10.59
N SER A 188 7.32 -15.45 9.60
CA SER A 188 7.48 -14.05 9.22
C SER A 188 7.54 -13.88 7.72
N LEU A 189 7.04 -12.75 7.24
CA LEU A 189 7.29 -12.26 5.89
C LEU A 189 8.34 -11.15 5.97
N SER A 190 9.37 -11.22 5.15
CA SER A 190 10.35 -10.15 5.01
C SER A 190 10.81 -10.00 3.57
N GLY A 191 11.25 -8.82 3.21
CA GLY A 191 11.70 -8.57 1.86
C GLY A 191 12.14 -7.14 1.59
N ASN A 192 12.29 -6.85 0.30
CA ASN A 192 12.56 -5.50 -0.17
C ASN A 192 11.56 -5.10 -1.25
N TYR A 193 10.90 -3.98 -1.04
CA TYR A 193 9.83 -3.49 -1.90
C TYR A 193 10.29 -3.21 -3.33
N GLY A 194 11.53 -2.78 -3.52
CA GLY A 194 12.11 -2.60 -4.86
C GLY A 194 12.17 -3.89 -5.69
N LYS A 195 12.17 -5.08 -5.04
CA LYS A 195 12.04 -6.36 -5.74
C LYS A 195 10.58 -6.67 -6.05
N VAL A 196 9.67 -6.37 -5.12
CA VAL A 196 8.22 -6.58 -5.28
C VAL A 196 7.65 -5.71 -6.40
N LEU A 197 8.14 -4.48 -6.54
CA LEU A 197 7.70 -3.54 -7.58
C LEU A 197 7.85 -4.06 -9.02
N LYS A 198 8.66 -5.09 -9.25
CA LYS A 198 8.94 -5.59 -10.61
C LYS A 198 7.72 -6.25 -11.26
N ASN A 199 6.93 -6.98 -10.47
CA ASN A 199 5.81 -7.79 -10.95
C ASN A 199 4.58 -7.73 -10.03
N MET A 200 4.44 -6.68 -9.25
CA MET A 200 3.34 -6.47 -8.32
C MET A 200 1.99 -6.44 -9.05
N LYS A 201 1.01 -7.15 -8.51
CA LYS A 201 -0.36 -7.21 -9.01
C LYS A 201 -1.32 -6.61 -7.98
N PHE A 202 -2.42 -6.04 -8.48
CA PHE A 202 -3.47 -5.45 -7.66
C PHE A 202 -4.83 -6.00 -8.04
N SER A 203 -5.78 -5.98 -7.09
CA SER A 203 -7.18 -6.21 -7.41
C SER A 203 -7.78 -5.01 -8.15
N LYS A 204 -8.82 -5.26 -8.96
CA LYS A 204 -9.66 -4.21 -9.52
C LYS A 204 -10.54 -3.58 -8.46
N GLU A 205 -10.97 -4.40 -7.50
CA GLU A 205 -11.76 -3.97 -6.37
C GLU A 205 -10.90 -3.13 -5.43
N THR A 206 -11.48 -2.10 -4.87
CA THR A 206 -10.83 -1.22 -3.91
C THR A 206 -11.61 -1.17 -2.61
N ARG A 207 -10.92 -0.93 -1.51
CA ARG A 207 -11.52 -0.71 -0.20
C ARG A 207 -10.90 0.49 0.50
N GLN A 208 -11.65 1.07 1.40
CA GLN A 208 -11.16 2.16 2.23
C GLN A 208 -10.55 1.63 3.52
N ILE A 209 -9.34 2.06 3.81
CA ILE A 209 -8.64 1.85 5.07
C ILE A 209 -8.21 3.23 5.59
N ASN A 210 -8.90 3.75 6.59
CA ASN A 210 -8.68 5.09 7.14
C ASN A 210 -8.74 6.19 6.05
N ASN A 211 -7.59 6.81 5.78
CA ASN A 211 -7.45 7.88 4.78
C ASN A 211 -6.86 7.38 3.45
N PHE A 212 -6.90 6.08 3.19
CA PHE A 212 -6.52 5.48 1.92
C PHE A 212 -7.68 4.69 1.31
N ILE A 213 -7.86 4.80 0.00
CA ILE A 213 -8.56 3.80 -0.82
C ILE A 213 -7.48 3.00 -1.52
N VAL A 214 -7.48 1.68 -1.36
CA VAL A 214 -6.46 0.77 -1.89
C VAL A 214 -7.09 -0.42 -2.59
N PRO A 215 -6.41 -0.98 -3.61
CA PRO A 215 -6.80 -2.25 -4.23
C PRO A 215 -6.77 -3.41 -3.25
#